data_b2b608a78bd522bf02d0beda05ee43b7
#
_entry.id   b2b608a78bd522bf02d0beda05ee43b7
#
_cell.length_a   1.000
_cell.length_b   1.000
_cell.length_c   1.000
_cell.angle_alpha   90.00
_cell.angle_beta   90.00
_cell.angle_gamma   90.00
#
_symmetry.space_group_name_H-M   'P 1'
#
loop_
_entity.id
_entity.type
_entity.pdbx_description
1 polymer ?
#
loop_
_entity_poly.entity_id
_entity_poly.type
_entity_poly.pdbx_seq_one_letter_code
_entity_poly.pdbx_strand_id
1 'polypeptide(L)'
;MELICFEQKYEEELIELWNRTMIADPVSISRFRNQVLFDENFDRNLCLLALTEGRITGFILGIKRRFPYLERGLEPDRGWISLMFVAEEYRRQGIGTCLADEVEKRLSD
;
A
#
# COMPACT_ATOMS: atom_id res chain seq x y z
N MET A 1 8.48 1.23 15.75
CA MET A 1 7.79 1.04 14.45
C MET A 1 8.72 1.43 13.31
N GLU A 2 8.72 0.65 12.26
CA GLU A 2 9.57 0.87 11.10
C GLU A 2 8.70 0.90 9.85
N LEU A 3 8.99 1.80 8.90
CA LEU A 3 8.32 1.84 7.61
C LEU A 3 9.29 1.30 6.56
N ILE A 4 8.85 0.31 5.79
CA ILE A 4 9.66 -0.26 4.73
C ILE A 4 8.85 -0.34 3.44
N CYS A 5 9.53 -0.44 2.31
CA CYS A 5 8.87 -0.76 1.05
C CYS A 5 8.50 -2.24 1.05
N PHE A 6 7.43 -2.58 0.35
CA PHE A 6 7.01 -3.97 0.24
C PHE A 6 8.13 -4.85 -0.31
N GLU A 7 8.28 -6.05 0.27
CA GLU A 7 9.19 -7.08 -0.21
C GLU A 7 8.44 -8.40 -0.29
N GLN A 8 8.79 -9.23 -1.26
CA GLN A 8 8.09 -10.49 -1.50
C GLN A 8 8.02 -11.40 -0.28
N LYS A 9 9.03 -11.35 0.57
CA LYS A 9 9.05 -12.20 1.77
C LYS A 9 7.92 -11.89 2.74
N TYR A 10 7.27 -10.73 2.61
CA TYR A 10 6.15 -10.35 3.47
C TYR A 10 4.79 -10.62 2.83
N GLU A 11 4.77 -11.17 1.61
CA GLU A 11 3.51 -11.34 0.86
C GLU A 11 2.46 -12.16 1.62
N GLU A 12 2.84 -13.31 2.15
CA GLU A 12 1.89 -14.16 2.85
C GLU A 12 1.34 -13.49 4.11
N GLU A 13 2.23 -12.88 4.89
CA GLU A 13 1.82 -12.20 6.11
C GLU A 13 0.90 -11.03 5.79
N LEU A 14 1.21 -10.30 4.72
CA LEU A 14 0.38 -9.16 4.30
C LEU A 14 -1.01 -9.62 3.88
N ILE A 15 -1.10 -10.71 3.13
CA ILE A 15 -2.40 -11.24 2.67
C ILE A 15 -3.22 -11.73 3.87
N GLU A 16 -2.59 -12.35 4.84
CA GLU A 16 -3.29 -12.75 6.06
C GLU A 16 -3.85 -11.53 6.80
N LEU A 17 -3.04 -10.49 6.94
CA LEU A 17 -3.49 -9.26 7.60
C LEU A 17 -4.62 -8.59 6.82
N TRP A 18 -4.48 -8.54 5.49
CA TRP A 18 -5.52 -7.99 4.62
C TRP A 18 -6.84 -8.70 4.84
N ASN A 19 -6.83 -10.05 4.77
CA ASN A 19 -8.05 -10.84 4.88
C ASN A 19 -8.67 -10.79 6.28
N ARG A 20 -7.85 -10.64 7.31
CA ARG A 20 -8.32 -10.50 8.67
C ARG A 20 -8.89 -9.11 8.94
N THR A 21 -8.37 -8.10 8.26
CA THR A 21 -8.73 -6.70 8.48
C THR A 21 -9.85 -6.24 7.55
N MET A 22 -9.78 -6.66 6.29
CA MET A 22 -10.73 -6.27 5.23
C MET A 22 -11.68 -7.43 4.94
N ILE A 23 -12.48 -7.79 5.92
CA ILE A 23 -13.34 -8.98 5.87
C ILE A 23 -14.28 -8.96 4.66
N ALA A 24 -14.77 -7.79 4.29
CA ALA A 24 -15.71 -7.66 3.17
C ALA A 24 -15.02 -7.68 1.80
N ASP A 25 -13.68 -7.65 1.77
CA ASP A 25 -12.94 -7.61 0.51
C ASP A 25 -11.67 -8.46 0.60
N PRO A 26 -11.81 -9.78 0.79
CA PRO A 26 -10.64 -10.64 0.90
C PRO A 26 -9.88 -10.74 -0.42
N VAL A 27 -8.60 -11.07 -0.31
CA VAL A 27 -7.74 -11.17 -1.48
C VAL A 27 -7.00 -12.51 -1.47
N SER A 28 -6.82 -13.10 -2.65
CA SER A 28 -5.95 -14.26 -2.84
C SER A 28 -4.57 -13.78 -3.27
N ILE A 29 -3.58 -14.65 -3.21
CA ILE A 29 -2.23 -14.33 -3.69
C ILE A 29 -2.27 -13.91 -5.14
N SER A 30 -3.00 -14.66 -5.97
CA SER A 30 -3.12 -14.38 -7.40
C SER A 30 -3.74 -13.00 -7.64
N ARG A 31 -4.84 -12.71 -6.93
CA ARG A 31 -5.54 -11.44 -7.08
C ARG A 31 -4.66 -10.28 -6.59
N PHE A 32 -3.97 -10.46 -5.47
CA PHE A 32 -3.06 -9.45 -4.96
C PHE A 32 -1.97 -9.11 -5.99
N ARG A 33 -1.35 -10.14 -6.56
CA ARG A 33 -0.31 -9.93 -7.56
C ARG A 33 -0.85 -9.21 -8.78
N ASN A 34 -2.01 -9.61 -9.29
CA ASN A 34 -2.59 -9.00 -10.48
C ASN A 34 -3.06 -7.56 -10.24
N GLN A 35 -3.68 -7.30 -9.10
CA GLN A 35 -4.26 -5.98 -8.84
C GLN A 35 -3.26 -4.98 -8.27
N VAL A 36 -2.21 -5.44 -7.63
CA VAL A 36 -1.24 -4.57 -7.00
C VAL A 36 0.10 -4.63 -7.72
N LEU A 37 0.76 -5.77 -7.67
CA LEU A 37 2.16 -5.86 -8.11
C LEU A 37 2.32 -5.74 -9.62
N PHE A 38 1.37 -6.22 -10.40
CA PHE A 38 1.44 -6.22 -11.86
C PHE A 38 0.68 -5.06 -12.51
N ASP A 39 0.17 -4.14 -11.70
CA ASP A 39 -0.47 -2.93 -12.24
C ASP A 39 0.58 -2.06 -12.92
N GLU A 40 0.21 -1.47 -14.07
CA GLU A 40 1.13 -0.63 -14.85
C GLU A 40 1.67 0.57 -14.07
N ASN A 41 0.91 1.07 -13.13
CA ASN A 41 1.29 2.23 -12.34
C ASN A 41 1.90 1.84 -10.99
N PHE A 42 2.17 0.55 -10.76
CA PHE A 42 2.76 0.11 -9.51
C PHE A 42 4.16 0.69 -9.33
N ASP A 43 4.39 1.25 -8.15
CA ASP A 43 5.70 1.76 -7.76
C ASP A 43 6.01 1.24 -6.37
N ARG A 44 7.04 0.40 -6.27
CA ARG A 44 7.44 -0.18 -5.00
C ARG A 44 7.69 0.89 -3.94
N ASN A 45 8.19 2.04 -4.37
CA ASN A 45 8.49 3.16 -3.47
C ASN A 45 7.23 3.74 -2.81
N LEU A 46 6.06 3.46 -3.39
CA LEU A 46 4.76 3.92 -2.88
C LEU A 46 3.96 2.79 -2.24
N CYS A 47 4.55 1.62 -2.08
CA CYS A 47 3.91 0.45 -1.49
C CYS A 47 4.62 0.12 -0.19
N LEU A 48 4.09 0.60 0.92
CA LEU A 48 4.79 0.58 2.20
C LEU A 48 4.12 -0.31 3.23
N LEU A 49 4.96 -0.89 4.07
CA LEU A 49 4.53 -1.67 5.22
C LEU A 49 5.02 -0.97 6.49
N ALA A 50 4.18 -0.98 7.52
CA ALA A 50 4.60 -0.61 8.87
C ALA A 50 4.90 -1.89 9.62
N LEU A 51 6.06 -1.97 10.23
CA LEU A 51 6.48 -3.12 11.03
C LEU A 51 6.64 -2.71 12.48
N THR A 52 6.14 -3.54 13.38
CA THR A 52 6.35 -3.39 14.81
C THR A 52 6.87 -4.72 15.32
N GLU A 53 8.10 -4.70 15.84
CA GLU A 53 8.78 -5.92 16.30
C GLU A 53 8.82 -7.00 15.22
N GLY A 54 9.07 -6.57 13.98
CA GLY A 54 9.20 -7.48 12.85
C GLY A 54 7.90 -7.97 12.25
N ARG A 55 6.76 -7.54 12.77
CA ARG A 55 5.44 -7.94 12.26
C ARG A 55 4.75 -6.81 11.54
N ILE A 56 4.02 -7.15 10.48
CA ILE A 56 3.26 -6.15 9.73
C ILE A 56 2.09 -5.66 10.57
N THR A 57 2.04 -4.36 10.81
CA THR A 57 0.96 -3.72 11.55
C THR A 57 0.14 -2.78 10.70
N GLY A 58 0.61 -2.44 9.49
CA GLY A 58 -0.11 -1.58 8.59
C GLY A 58 0.42 -1.68 7.17
N PHE A 59 -0.40 -1.23 6.23
CA PHE A 59 -0.08 -1.28 4.81
C PHE A 59 -0.69 -0.07 4.12
N ILE A 60 0.02 0.47 3.12
CA ILE A 60 -0.49 1.54 2.30
C ILE A 60 0.01 1.37 0.88
N LEU A 61 -0.88 1.63 -0.08
CA LEU A 61 -0.54 1.63 -1.49
C LEU A 61 -0.88 2.99 -2.06
N GLY A 62 0.16 3.72 -2.49
CA GLY A 62 0.01 4.96 -3.22
C GLY A 62 0.16 4.69 -4.70
N ILE A 63 -0.57 5.44 -5.51
CA ILE A 63 -0.52 5.33 -6.97
C ILE A 63 -0.22 6.71 -7.55
N LYS A 64 0.76 6.73 -8.45
CA LYS A 64 1.03 7.93 -9.24
C LYS A 64 0.93 7.50 -10.69
N ARG A 65 0.03 8.13 -11.43
CA ARG A 65 -0.23 7.72 -12.80
C ARG A 65 1.00 7.95 -13.67
N ARG A 66 1.50 6.90 -14.28
CA ARG A 66 2.69 6.95 -15.14
C ARG A 66 2.34 6.89 -16.62
N PHE A 67 1.16 6.34 -16.93
CA PHE A 67 0.72 6.16 -18.31
C PHE A 67 -0.54 6.94 -18.56
N PRO A 68 -0.70 7.52 -19.76
CA PRO A 68 -1.92 8.27 -20.06
C PRO A 68 -3.14 7.35 -19.99
N TYR A 69 -4.23 7.91 -19.51
CA TYR A 69 -5.51 7.22 -19.48
C TYR A 69 -6.41 7.87 -20.53
N LEU A 70 -6.82 7.07 -21.52
CA LEU A 70 -7.57 7.58 -22.66
C LEU A 70 -6.76 8.67 -23.38
N GLU A 71 -7.39 9.77 -23.77
CA GLU A 71 -6.77 10.83 -24.52
C GLU A 71 -6.27 11.98 -23.67
N ARG A 72 -6.32 11.82 -22.35
CA ARG A 72 -5.98 12.92 -21.43
C ARG A 72 -4.49 13.13 -21.22
N GLY A 73 -3.66 12.16 -21.59
CA GLY A 73 -2.23 12.25 -21.34
C GLY A 73 -1.89 12.01 -19.88
N LEU A 74 -0.59 12.10 -19.55
CA LEU A 74 -0.13 11.96 -18.19
C LEU A 74 -0.42 13.19 -17.37
N GLU A 75 -0.84 12.97 -16.13
CA GLU A 75 -0.99 14.02 -15.15
C GLU A 75 0.06 13.76 -14.08
N PRO A 76 1.32 14.18 -14.29
CA PRO A 76 2.45 13.79 -13.45
C PRO A 76 2.32 14.20 -11.98
N ASP A 77 1.53 15.22 -11.71
CA ASP A 77 1.32 15.70 -10.35
C ASP A 77 0.17 15.01 -9.65
N ARG A 78 -0.51 14.09 -10.36
CA ARG A 78 -1.68 13.43 -9.82
C ARG A 78 -1.33 12.07 -9.25
N GLY A 79 -1.46 11.97 -7.94
CA GLY A 79 -1.31 10.73 -7.23
C GLY A 79 -2.37 10.62 -6.16
N TRP A 80 -2.60 9.41 -5.67
CA TRP A 80 -3.59 9.20 -4.63
C TRP A 80 -3.25 7.96 -3.82
N ILE A 81 -3.88 7.86 -2.63
CA ILE A 81 -3.80 6.65 -1.82
C ILE A 81 -4.90 5.72 -2.29
N SER A 82 -4.52 4.57 -2.83
CA SER A 82 -5.46 3.60 -3.35
C SER A 82 -6.02 2.69 -2.26
N LEU A 83 -5.18 2.34 -1.28
CA LEU A 83 -5.57 1.41 -0.24
C LEU A 83 -4.71 1.64 0.99
N MET A 84 -5.32 1.55 2.17
CA MET A 84 -4.60 1.64 3.43
C MET A 84 -5.37 0.88 4.50
N PHE A 85 -4.67 0.11 5.31
CA PHE A 85 -5.27 -0.47 6.50
C PHE A 85 -4.23 -0.64 7.60
N VAL A 86 -4.73 -0.74 8.84
CA VAL A 86 -3.90 -0.96 10.04
C VAL A 86 -4.53 -2.11 10.80
N ALA A 87 -3.69 -3.00 11.32
CA ALA A 87 -4.17 -4.12 12.14
C ALA A 87 -5.00 -3.57 13.31
N GLU A 88 -6.12 -4.23 13.61
CA GLU A 88 -7.07 -3.73 14.60
C GLU A 88 -6.42 -3.45 15.94
N GLU A 89 -5.57 -4.36 16.41
CA GLU A 89 -4.90 -4.25 17.71
C GLU A 89 -3.86 -3.12 17.77
N TYR A 90 -3.52 -2.54 16.64
CA TYR A 90 -2.55 -1.44 16.55
C TYR A 90 -3.16 -0.11 16.13
N ARG A 91 -4.49 -0.04 16.03
CA ARG A 91 -5.17 1.21 15.69
C ARG A 91 -5.04 2.22 16.82
N ARG A 92 -5.20 3.49 16.47
CA ARG A 92 -5.10 4.62 17.42
C ARG A 92 -3.69 4.86 17.93
N GLN A 93 -2.68 4.33 17.26
CA GLN A 93 -1.28 4.56 17.63
C GLN A 93 -0.56 5.43 16.60
N GLY A 94 -1.30 6.00 15.64
CA GLY A 94 -0.69 6.87 14.65
C GLY A 94 -0.04 6.17 13.47
N ILE A 95 -0.18 4.85 13.36
CA ILE A 95 0.47 4.10 12.27
C ILE A 95 -0.09 4.52 10.91
N GLY A 96 -1.42 4.63 10.79
CA GLY A 96 -2.04 5.07 9.55
C GLY A 96 -1.58 6.46 9.14
N THR A 97 -1.49 7.37 10.11
CA THR A 97 -1.02 8.72 9.85
C THR A 97 0.43 8.72 9.36
N CYS A 98 1.30 7.92 10.00
CA CYS A 98 2.69 7.81 9.56
C CYS A 98 2.80 7.27 8.14
N LEU A 99 2.02 6.24 7.82
CA LEU A 99 2.00 5.68 6.46
C LEU A 99 1.53 6.70 5.45
N ALA A 100 0.41 7.39 5.74
CA ALA A 100 -0.14 8.40 4.83
C ALA A 100 0.82 9.55 4.61
N ASP A 101 1.42 10.06 5.69
CA ASP A 101 2.37 11.17 5.59
C ASP A 101 3.58 10.80 4.74
N GLU A 102 4.10 9.59 4.91
CA GLU A 102 5.26 9.15 4.15
C GLU A 102 4.93 8.99 2.66
N VAL A 103 3.78 8.41 2.35
CA VAL A 103 3.35 8.26 0.95
C VAL A 103 3.07 9.60 0.30
N GLU A 104 2.41 10.51 1.01
CA GLU A 104 2.16 11.86 0.48
C GLU A 104 3.47 12.57 0.16
N LYS A 105 4.45 12.43 1.03
CA LYS A 105 5.78 12.99 0.80
C LYS A 105 6.42 12.42 -0.47
N ARG A 106 6.32 11.09 -0.64
CA ARG A 106 6.87 10.41 -1.82
C ARG A 106 6.11 10.74 -3.09
N LEU A 107 4.81 10.97 -3.00
CA LEU A 107 4.01 11.38 -4.14
C LEU A 107 4.39 12.77 -4.63
N SER A 108 4.86 13.63 -3.73
CA SER A 108 5.28 14.99 -4.07
C SER A 108 6.67 15.06 -4.69
N ASP A 109 7.45 14.03 -4.54
CA ASP A 109 8.78 13.94 -5.14
C ASP A 109 8.66 13.51 -6.63
#